data_c4867f589db8159d865857d7d8f31b1d
#
_entry.id   c4867f589db8159d865857d7d8f31b1d
#
_cell.length_a   1.000
_cell.length_b   1.000
_cell.length_c   1.000
_cell.angle_alpha   90.00
_cell.angle_beta   90.00
_cell.angle_gamma   90.00
#
_symmetry.space_group_name_H-M   'P 1'
#
loop_
_entity.id
_entity.type
_entity.pdbx_description
1 polymer ?
#
loop_
_entity_poly.entity_id
_entity_poly.type
_entity_poly.pdbx_seq_one_letter_code
_entity_poly.pdbx_strand_id
1 'polypeptide(L)'
;MDKTAYTPRRIAAITMARNDDFFLNRWVRYYGEALGYEHLYIYLDGLEQAIPSRAIPEQVKRWEHRTLSRAQGDKYRIGLLSSLAQQLFAKGYDLVIGCDADEFLIVDPQREMGLAEYLSRQNLPSCASALGLDLGQCIGEEETLDSTRSILAQRHYAVLSSRYTKAVILARPLQWGSGFHRVKGHNYHILPDLYLVHTGYCDLKRLQLRTQDTQRTDASWEAHLKRRAKTIYYTTHRKAISADKILSRARCWQTLYRPLYALNKPKMPCPPRVVRLPSRFSQIEI
;
A
#
# COMPACT_ATOMS: atom_id res chain seq x y z
N MET A 1 -2.93 19.08 -23.72
CA MET A 1 -1.81 18.29 -23.15
C MET A 1 -1.29 17.36 -24.22
N ASP A 2 -0.02 17.46 -24.50
CA ASP A 2 0.64 16.72 -25.57
C ASP A 2 0.59 15.21 -25.25
N LYS A 3 -0.10 14.44 -26.09
CA LYS A 3 -0.11 12.96 -25.99
C LYS A 3 1.20 12.43 -26.57
N THR A 4 2.33 12.79 -25.94
CA THR A 4 3.60 12.19 -26.31
C THR A 4 3.48 10.69 -26.19
N ALA A 5 3.79 9.99 -27.29
CA ALA A 5 3.79 8.55 -27.35
C ALA A 5 4.66 7.99 -26.22
N TYR A 6 4.13 7.08 -25.42
CA TYR A 6 4.89 6.32 -24.43
C TYR A 6 4.86 4.84 -24.81
N THR A 7 5.89 4.12 -24.44
CA THR A 7 5.90 2.67 -24.59
C THR A 7 5.24 2.05 -23.34
N PRO A 8 4.13 1.33 -23.49
CA PRO A 8 3.52 0.62 -22.37
C PRO A 8 4.53 -0.34 -21.74
N ARG A 9 4.62 -0.31 -20.41
CA ARG A 9 5.44 -1.24 -19.63
C ARG A 9 4.63 -2.42 -19.18
N ARG A 10 5.25 -3.57 -19.14
CA ARG A 10 4.69 -4.77 -18.52
C ARG A 10 4.88 -4.71 -17.00
N ILE A 11 3.80 -4.52 -16.26
CA ILE A 11 3.82 -4.25 -14.83
C ILE A 11 3.16 -5.41 -14.09
N ALA A 12 3.85 -6.01 -13.11
CA ALA A 12 3.25 -6.99 -12.20
C ALA A 12 2.94 -6.36 -10.84
N ALA A 13 1.88 -6.84 -10.18
CA ALA A 13 1.62 -6.56 -8.77
C ALA A 13 1.69 -7.84 -7.95
N ILE A 14 2.37 -7.80 -6.80
CA ILE A 14 2.58 -8.94 -5.93
C ILE A 14 2.21 -8.63 -4.49
N THR A 15 1.57 -9.58 -3.80
CA THR A 15 1.23 -9.46 -2.39
C THR A 15 1.29 -10.81 -1.68
N MET A 16 1.29 -10.79 -0.35
CA MET A 16 1.10 -11.96 0.49
C MET A 16 0.11 -11.62 1.60
N ALA A 17 -0.93 -12.44 1.76
CA ALA A 17 -2.01 -12.23 2.71
C ALA A 17 -2.29 -13.47 3.56
N ARG A 18 -2.85 -13.25 4.76
CA ARG A 18 -3.44 -14.26 5.65
C ARG A 18 -4.63 -13.67 6.39
N ASN A 19 -5.76 -14.38 6.38
CA ASN A 19 -7.00 -14.01 7.08
C ASN A 19 -7.42 -12.56 6.77
N ASP A 20 -7.35 -12.15 5.50
CA ASP A 20 -7.59 -10.77 5.10
C ASP A 20 -8.40 -10.65 3.79
N ASP A 21 -9.40 -11.51 3.63
CA ASP A 21 -10.21 -11.63 2.41
C ASP A 21 -10.85 -10.31 1.98
N PHE A 22 -11.25 -9.49 2.95
CA PHE A 22 -11.88 -8.21 2.66
C PHE A 22 -11.00 -7.27 1.87
N PHE A 23 -9.72 -7.11 2.28
CA PHE A 23 -8.79 -6.25 1.57
C PHE A 23 -8.20 -6.95 0.36
N LEU A 24 -7.92 -8.25 0.46
CA LEU A 24 -7.34 -9.02 -0.64
C LEU A 24 -8.25 -9.05 -1.88
N ASN A 25 -9.57 -9.24 -1.72
CA ASN A 25 -10.50 -9.21 -2.84
C ASN A 25 -10.56 -7.82 -3.51
N ARG A 26 -10.45 -6.74 -2.73
CA ARG A 26 -10.35 -5.37 -3.24
C ARG A 26 -9.03 -5.12 -3.95
N TRP A 27 -7.94 -5.61 -3.41
CA TRP A 27 -6.60 -5.53 -3.99
C TRP A 27 -6.58 -6.21 -5.37
N VAL A 28 -7.15 -7.41 -5.46
CA VAL A 28 -7.26 -8.15 -6.73
C VAL A 28 -8.09 -7.38 -7.75
N ARG A 29 -9.25 -6.86 -7.34
CA ARG A 29 -10.10 -6.06 -8.23
C ARG A 29 -9.35 -4.81 -8.71
N TYR A 30 -8.84 -4.01 -7.80
CA TYR A 30 -8.18 -2.74 -8.11
C TYR A 30 -6.97 -2.90 -9.04
N TYR A 31 -6.03 -3.76 -8.66
CA TYR A 31 -4.84 -3.97 -9.49
C TYR A 31 -5.14 -4.79 -10.75
N GLY A 32 -6.14 -5.67 -10.73
CA GLY A 32 -6.58 -6.41 -11.91
C GLY A 32 -7.20 -5.50 -12.97
N GLU A 33 -8.02 -4.55 -12.56
CA GLU A 33 -8.60 -3.54 -13.45
C GLU A 33 -7.54 -2.54 -13.95
N ALA A 34 -6.53 -2.23 -13.14
CA ALA A 34 -5.47 -1.28 -13.48
C ALA A 34 -4.35 -1.86 -14.35
N LEU A 35 -4.02 -3.14 -14.21
CA LEU A 35 -2.83 -3.77 -14.80
C LEU A 35 -3.14 -4.99 -15.68
N GLY A 36 -4.31 -5.61 -15.51
CA GLY A 36 -4.66 -6.94 -16.02
C GLY A 36 -4.54 -8.00 -14.91
N TYR A 37 -5.55 -8.88 -14.80
CA TYR A 37 -5.59 -9.93 -13.78
C TYR A 37 -4.45 -10.95 -13.96
N GLU A 38 -3.98 -11.14 -15.18
CA GLU A 38 -2.84 -12.00 -15.54
C GLU A 38 -1.49 -11.49 -15.04
N HIS A 39 -1.44 -10.26 -14.51
CA HIS A 39 -0.24 -9.64 -13.96
C HIS A 39 -0.21 -9.60 -12.42
N LEU A 40 -1.19 -10.26 -11.77
CA LEU A 40 -1.28 -10.33 -10.31
C LEU A 40 -0.71 -11.65 -9.80
N TYR A 41 0.18 -11.60 -8.82
CA TYR A 41 0.78 -12.77 -8.18
C TYR A 41 0.55 -12.71 -6.68
N ILE A 42 -0.13 -13.71 -6.15
CA ILE A 42 -0.62 -13.71 -4.77
C ILE A 42 -0.04 -14.91 -4.02
N TYR A 43 0.55 -14.65 -2.86
CA TYR A 43 0.94 -15.65 -1.92
C TYR A 43 -0.06 -15.68 -0.75
N LEU A 44 -0.57 -16.86 -0.42
CA LEU A 44 -1.46 -17.08 0.71
C LEU A 44 -0.71 -17.86 1.79
N ASP A 45 -0.61 -17.27 2.97
CA ASP A 45 0.03 -17.85 4.14
C ASP A 45 -0.99 -18.72 4.89
N GLY A 46 -1.12 -19.96 4.46
CA GLY A 46 -2.04 -20.98 4.92
C GLY A 46 -2.63 -21.77 3.75
N LEU A 47 -2.59 -23.09 3.83
CA LEU A 47 -3.18 -23.97 2.81
C LEU A 47 -4.71 -23.85 2.78
N GLU A 48 -5.30 -23.49 3.92
CA GLU A 48 -6.73 -23.28 4.14
C GLU A 48 -7.27 -21.97 3.57
N GLN A 49 -6.41 -21.03 3.20
CA GLN A 49 -6.82 -19.71 2.72
C GLN A 49 -7.58 -19.80 1.40
N ALA A 50 -8.68 -19.06 1.29
CA ALA A 50 -9.49 -19.00 0.09
C ALA A 50 -8.80 -18.21 -1.03
N ILE A 51 -8.90 -18.69 -2.27
CA ILE A 51 -8.44 -17.94 -3.45
C ILE A 51 -9.47 -16.84 -3.72
N PRO A 52 -9.03 -15.57 -3.91
CA PRO A 52 -9.93 -14.50 -4.31
C PRO A 52 -10.67 -14.81 -5.62
N SER A 53 -11.95 -14.51 -5.69
CA SER A 53 -12.85 -14.93 -6.78
C SER A 53 -12.42 -14.46 -8.18
N ARG A 54 -11.72 -13.33 -8.28
CA ARG A 54 -11.24 -12.77 -9.55
C ARG A 54 -9.74 -13.06 -9.82
N ALA A 55 -9.05 -13.72 -8.89
CA ALA A 55 -7.65 -14.07 -9.10
C ALA A 55 -7.54 -15.25 -10.07
N ILE A 56 -6.50 -15.26 -10.89
CA ILE A 56 -6.16 -16.40 -11.74
C ILE A 56 -5.49 -17.47 -10.87
N PRO A 57 -6.08 -18.67 -10.71
CA PRO A 57 -5.61 -19.65 -9.74
C PRO A 57 -4.13 -20.06 -9.92
N GLU A 58 -3.63 -20.10 -11.15
CA GLU A 58 -2.24 -20.47 -11.49
C GLU A 58 -1.21 -19.46 -10.97
N GLN A 59 -1.66 -18.25 -10.65
CA GLN A 59 -0.82 -17.17 -10.11
C GLN A 59 -0.96 -17.04 -8.59
N VAL A 60 -1.82 -17.85 -7.97
CA VAL A 60 -1.99 -17.91 -6.51
C VAL A 60 -1.24 -19.10 -5.95
N LYS A 61 -0.29 -18.84 -5.06
CA LYS A 61 0.43 -19.90 -4.34
C LYS A 61 0.04 -19.91 -2.88
N ARG A 62 -0.35 -21.07 -2.37
CA ARG A 62 -0.58 -21.31 -0.95
C ARG A 62 0.67 -21.92 -0.33
N TRP A 63 1.00 -21.47 0.87
CA TRP A 63 2.10 -22.00 1.67
C TRP A 63 1.57 -22.49 2.99
N GLU A 64 2.21 -23.51 3.54
CA GLU A 64 1.94 -23.92 4.91
C GLU A 64 2.27 -22.77 5.87
N HIS A 65 1.32 -22.45 6.76
CA HIS A 65 1.53 -21.40 7.75
C HIS A 65 2.67 -21.76 8.71
N ARG A 66 3.56 -20.83 8.93
CA ARG A 66 4.66 -20.98 9.90
C ARG A 66 4.41 -20.08 11.10
N THR A 67 4.39 -20.68 12.28
CA THR A 67 4.34 -19.91 13.54
C THR A 67 5.70 -19.24 13.78
N LEU A 68 5.81 -18.01 13.34
CA LEU A 68 7.01 -17.18 13.45
C LEU A 68 6.72 -15.95 14.28
N SER A 69 7.73 -15.44 15.00
CA SER A 69 7.60 -14.10 15.58
C SER A 69 7.33 -13.08 14.46
N ARG A 70 6.67 -11.96 14.81
CA ARG A 70 6.32 -10.93 13.83
C ARG A 70 7.52 -10.47 12.98
N ALA A 71 8.69 -10.30 13.60
CA ALA A 71 9.90 -9.86 12.88
C ALA A 71 10.44 -10.95 11.94
N GLN A 72 10.42 -12.22 12.34
CA GLN A 72 10.82 -13.36 11.52
C GLN A 72 9.83 -13.57 10.37
N GLY A 73 8.51 -13.50 10.63
CA GLY A 73 7.46 -13.61 9.64
C GLY A 73 7.56 -12.52 8.57
N ASP A 74 7.77 -11.26 8.97
CA ASP A 74 7.97 -10.16 8.01
C ASP A 74 9.24 -10.36 7.16
N LYS A 75 10.35 -10.79 7.76
CA LYS A 75 11.59 -11.10 7.02
C LYS A 75 11.38 -12.24 6.02
N TYR A 76 10.69 -13.31 6.43
CA TYR A 76 10.37 -14.46 5.58
C TYR A 76 9.50 -14.03 4.40
N ARG A 77 8.39 -13.35 4.67
CA ARG A 77 7.46 -12.83 3.67
C ARG A 77 8.18 -11.96 2.63
N ILE A 78 8.95 -10.99 3.07
CA ILE A 78 9.69 -10.07 2.20
C ILE A 78 10.75 -10.79 1.37
N GLY A 79 11.37 -11.83 1.92
CA GLY A 79 12.29 -12.70 1.19
C GLY A 79 11.60 -13.42 0.02
N LEU A 80 10.44 -14.06 0.27
CA LEU A 80 9.63 -14.72 -0.75
C LEU A 80 9.19 -13.75 -1.85
N LEU A 81 8.66 -12.58 -1.47
CA LEU A 81 8.18 -11.58 -2.44
C LEU A 81 9.33 -10.97 -3.25
N SER A 82 10.50 -10.76 -2.63
CA SER A 82 11.68 -10.29 -3.38
C SER A 82 12.19 -11.32 -4.38
N SER A 83 12.16 -12.61 -4.03
CA SER A 83 12.51 -13.70 -4.94
C SER A 83 11.52 -13.82 -6.10
N LEU A 84 10.21 -13.65 -5.81
CA LEU A 84 9.18 -13.60 -6.85
C LEU A 84 9.41 -12.42 -7.81
N ALA A 85 9.70 -11.23 -7.27
CA ALA A 85 9.99 -10.06 -8.11
C ALA A 85 11.17 -10.31 -9.06
N GLN A 86 12.25 -10.93 -8.58
CA GLN A 86 13.40 -11.30 -9.43
C GLN A 86 12.99 -12.26 -10.56
N GLN A 87 12.16 -13.27 -10.26
CA GLN A 87 11.63 -14.20 -11.27
C GLN A 87 10.76 -13.47 -12.31
N LEU A 88 9.96 -12.48 -11.89
CA LEU A 88 9.13 -11.69 -12.80
C LEU A 88 9.96 -10.81 -13.73
N PHE A 89 11.03 -10.19 -13.24
CA PHE A 89 11.99 -9.50 -14.10
C PHE A 89 12.64 -10.45 -15.12
N ALA A 90 13.00 -11.65 -14.72
CA ALA A 90 13.52 -12.68 -15.65
C ALA A 90 12.48 -13.11 -16.69
N LYS A 91 11.18 -12.98 -16.40
CA LYS A 91 10.07 -13.22 -17.34
C LYS A 91 9.72 -11.99 -18.22
N GLY A 92 10.53 -10.93 -18.19
CA GLY A 92 10.36 -9.76 -19.02
C GLY A 92 9.34 -8.73 -18.50
N TYR A 93 9.07 -8.69 -17.19
CA TYR A 93 8.38 -7.55 -16.59
C TYR A 93 9.33 -6.36 -16.46
N ASP A 94 8.83 -5.16 -16.75
CA ASP A 94 9.58 -3.90 -16.64
C ASP A 94 9.50 -3.31 -15.24
N LEU A 95 8.36 -3.51 -14.56
CA LEU A 95 8.11 -3.03 -13.20
C LEU A 95 7.43 -4.11 -12.36
N VAL A 96 7.77 -4.14 -11.07
CA VAL A 96 7.07 -4.97 -10.08
C VAL A 96 6.63 -4.11 -8.91
N ILE A 97 5.33 -4.09 -8.65
CA ILE A 97 4.72 -3.46 -7.48
C ILE A 97 4.60 -4.51 -6.38
N GLY A 98 5.23 -4.26 -5.21
CA GLY A 98 5.08 -5.11 -4.03
C GLY A 98 4.48 -4.30 -2.88
N CYS A 99 3.29 -4.66 -2.41
CA CYS A 99 2.61 -3.99 -1.30
C CYS A 99 1.76 -4.95 -0.48
N ASP A 100 1.32 -4.51 0.69
CA ASP A 100 0.41 -5.27 1.53
C ASP A 100 -1.01 -5.29 0.88
N ALA A 101 -1.84 -6.29 1.20
CA ALA A 101 -3.17 -6.45 0.59
C ALA A 101 -4.14 -5.29 0.95
N ASP A 102 -3.80 -4.50 1.96
CA ASP A 102 -4.54 -3.31 2.39
C ASP A 102 -3.89 -1.98 1.92
N GLU A 103 -3.04 -2.05 0.89
CA GLU A 103 -2.32 -0.90 0.32
C GLU A 103 -2.59 -0.74 -1.18
N PHE A 104 -2.94 0.48 -1.58
CA PHE A 104 -3.33 0.81 -2.94
C PHE A 104 -2.50 1.98 -3.48
N LEU A 105 -1.85 1.77 -4.63
CA LEU A 105 -1.17 2.84 -5.37
C LEU A 105 -2.17 3.61 -6.21
N ILE A 106 -2.45 4.85 -5.84
CA ILE A 106 -3.47 5.68 -6.46
C ILE A 106 -2.82 6.87 -7.13
N VAL A 107 -3.04 7.02 -8.43
CA VAL A 107 -2.71 8.23 -9.17
C VAL A 107 -3.77 9.29 -8.86
N ASP A 108 -3.35 10.54 -8.64
CA ASP A 108 -4.31 11.63 -8.44
C ASP A 108 -5.24 11.72 -9.66
N PRO A 109 -6.58 11.65 -9.49
CA PRO A 109 -7.53 11.71 -10.59
C PRO A 109 -7.40 12.95 -11.49
N GLN A 110 -6.83 14.05 -10.99
CA GLN A 110 -6.51 15.24 -11.82
C GLN A 110 -5.52 14.96 -12.95
N ARG A 111 -4.82 13.83 -12.91
CA ARG A 111 -3.91 13.43 -13.99
C ARG A 111 -4.65 12.81 -15.18
N GLU A 112 -5.92 12.42 -15.02
CA GLU A 112 -6.75 11.84 -16.07
C GLU A 112 -6.08 10.64 -16.76
N MET A 113 -5.34 9.84 -16.00
CA MET A 113 -4.64 8.65 -16.50
C MET A 113 -4.67 7.51 -15.47
N GLY A 114 -4.64 6.28 -15.96
CA GLY A 114 -4.59 5.09 -15.13
C GLY A 114 -3.20 4.81 -14.55
N LEU A 115 -3.12 3.89 -13.59
CA LEU A 115 -1.88 3.53 -12.90
C LEU A 115 -0.82 2.98 -13.88
N ALA A 116 -1.20 2.09 -14.80
CA ALA A 116 -0.28 1.51 -15.77
C ALA A 116 0.33 2.57 -16.69
N GLU A 117 -0.48 3.48 -17.20
CA GLU A 117 -0.04 4.59 -18.04
C GLU A 117 0.86 5.53 -17.26
N TYR A 118 0.44 5.93 -16.05
CA TYR A 118 1.23 6.81 -15.20
C TYR A 118 2.63 6.25 -14.95
N LEU A 119 2.73 4.98 -14.56
CA LEU A 119 4.01 4.33 -14.28
C LEU A 119 4.86 4.13 -15.54
N SER A 120 4.23 3.88 -16.69
CA SER A 120 4.94 3.73 -17.96
C SER A 120 5.62 5.02 -18.43
N ARG A 121 5.06 6.16 -18.06
CA ARG A 121 5.61 7.49 -18.38
C ARG A 121 6.75 7.94 -17.43
N GLN A 122 6.97 7.24 -16.30
CA GLN A 122 8.00 7.64 -15.34
C GLN A 122 9.39 7.13 -15.73
N ASN A 123 10.40 7.96 -15.57
CA ASN A 123 11.80 7.49 -15.65
C ASN A 123 12.21 6.93 -14.27
N LEU A 124 12.28 5.61 -14.15
CA LEU A 124 12.56 4.91 -12.90
C LEU A 124 13.91 4.17 -12.99
N PRO A 125 14.97 4.71 -12.38
CA PRO A 125 16.32 4.11 -12.49
C PRO A 125 16.46 2.78 -11.73
N SER A 126 15.78 2.62 -10.57
CA SER A 126 15.90 1.41 -9.75
C SER A 126 14.62 1.09 -8.98
N CYS A 127 14.11 2.02 -8.18
CA CYS A 127 12.92 1.85 -7.38
C CYS A 127 12.25 3.19 -7.09
N ALA A 128 10.97 3.14 -6.79
CA ALA A 128 10.18 4.34 -6.50
C ALA A 128 9.18 4.09 -5.35
N SER A 129 8.69 5.19 -4.84
CA SER A 129 7.70 5.26 -3.76
C SER A 129 6.56 6.19 -4.17
N ALA A 130 5.46 6.07 -3.46
CA ALA A 130 4.35 7.01 -3.46
C ALA A 130 4.27 7.73 -2.11
N LEU A 131 3.62 8.88 -2.04
CA LEU A 131 3.39 9.56 -0.77
C LEU A 131 2.38 8.77 0.06
N GLY A 132 2.76 8.38 1.28
CA GLY A 132 1.94 7.55 2.15
C GLY A 132 0.76 8.30 2.79
N LEU A 133 -0.43 7.76 2.61
CA LEU A 133 -1.68 8.19 3.22
C LEU A 133 -2.27 7.04 4.05
N ASP A 134 -2.42 7.22 5.35
CA ASP A 134 -3.00 6.23 6.26
C ASP A 134 -4.45 6.63 6.55
N LEU A 135 -5.42 5.97 5.91
CA LEU A 135 -6.85 6.26 6.08
C LEU A 135 -7.31 5.96 7.50
N GLY A 136 -8.14 6.82 8.05
CA GLY A 136 -8.77 6.63 9.35
C GLY A 136 -10.16 7.18 9.37
N GLN A 137 -11.09 6.44 9.97
CA GLN A 137 -12.44 6.91 10.24
C GLN A 137 -12.41 8.17 11.12
N CYS A 138 -13.11 9.22 10.72
CA CYS A 138 -13.42 10.35 11.58
C CYS A 138 -14.72 10.03 12.33
N ILE A 139 -14.60 9.55 13.57
CA ILE A 139 -15.76 9.16 14.38
C ILE A 139 -16.64 10.41 14.62
N GLY A 140 -17.93 10.28 14.36
CA GLY A 140 -18.90 11.36 14.43
C GLY A 140 -19.22 12.05 13.10
N GLU A 141 -18.34 11.90 12.10
CA GLU A 141 -18.59 12.37 10.73
C GLU A 141 -18.76 11.23 9.71
N GLU A 142 -18.14 10.07 9.98
CA GLU A 142 -18.13 8.92 9.07
C GLU A 142 -18.70 7.68 9.76
N GLU A 143 -19.66 7.03 9.10
CA GLU A 143 -20.28 5.79 9.57
C GLU A 143 -19.35 4.59 9.46
N THR A 144 -19.72 3.46 10.06
CA THR A 144 -19.08 2.16 9.85
C THR A 144 -19.08 1.80 8.36
N LEU A 145 -17.98 1.22 7.86
CA LEU A 145 -17.86 0.83 6.46
C LEU A 145 -18.94 -0.16 6.02
N ASP A 146 -19.65 0.22 4.99
CA ASP A 146 -20.45 -0.68 4.18
C ASP A 146 -19.50 -1.47 3.24
N SER A 147 -19.48 -2.78 3.38
CA SER A 147 -18.60 -3.66 2.60
C SER A 147 -18.92 -3.73 1.11
N THR A 148 -20.10 -3.28 0.70
CA THR A 148 -20.56 -3.29 -0.71
C THR A 148 -20.10 -2.05 -1.48
N ARG A 149 -19.66 -1.01 -0.78
CA ARG A 149 -19.24 0.28 -1.36
C ARG A 149 -17.73 0.43 -1.34
N SER A 150 -17.22 1.30 -2.21
CA SER A 150 -15.80 1.69 -2.20
C SER A 150 -15.41 2.33 -0.86
N ILE A 151 -14.19 2.01 -0.38
CA ILE A 151 -13.65 2.58 0.86
C ILE A 151 -13.48 4.10 0.70
N LEU A 152 -12.98 4.58 -0.44
CA LEU A 152 -12.74 6.01 -0.66
C LEU A 152 -14.03 6.83 -0.88
N ALA A 153 -15.15 6.17 -1.16
CA ALA A 153 -16.47 6.82 -1.14
C ALA A 153 -17.00 7.06 0.29
N GLN A 154 -16.38 6.44 1.31
CA GLN A 154 -16.83 6.44 2.69
C GLN A 154 -15.79 6.98 3.67
N ARG A 155 -14.53 7.14 3.24
CA ARG A 155 -13.40 7.60 4.05
C ARG A 155 -12.72 8.78 3.37
N HIS A 156 -12.81 9.92 4.03
CA HIS A 156 -12.33 11.20 3.51
C HIS A 156 -11.13 11.74 4.29
N TYR A 157 -10.73 11.07 5.38
CA TYR A 157 -9.66 11.52 6.25
C TYR A 157 -8.48 10.56 6.23
N ALA A 158 -7.28 11.12 6.16
CA ALA A 158 -6.04 10.36 6.23
C ALA A 158 -4.98 11.07 7.07
N VAL A 159 -4.09 10.29 7.65
CA VAL A 159 -2.85 10.80 8.26
C VAL A 159 -1.75 10.75 7.20
N LEU A 160 -1.06 11.89 6.95
CA LEU A 160 0.17 11.92 6.18
C LEU A 160 1.23 11.08 6.91
N SER A 161 1.64 9.97 6.31
CA SER A 161 2.46 8.98 6.99
C SER A 161 3.72 8.62 6.21
N SER A 162 4.89 9.07 6.71
CA SER A 162 6.17 8.64 6.16
C SER A 162 6.40 7.12 6.30
N ARG A 163 5.67 6.45 7.18
CA ARG A 163 5.71 4.99 7.33
C ARG A 163 5.12 4.29 6.12
N TYR A 164 4.06 4.84 5.52
CA TYR A 164 3.45 4.31 4.32
C TYR A 164 4.02 4.91 3.03
N THR A 165 4.96 5.84 3.11
CA THR A 165 5.80 6.20 1.98
C THR A 165 6.86 5.12 1.80
N LYS A 166 6.46 3.99 1.21
CA LYS A 166 7.25 2.77 1.05
C LYS A 166 7.83 2.67 -0.37
N ALA A 167 8.97 1.98 -0.49
CA ALA A 167 9.62 1.72 -1.79
C ALA A 167 8.94 0.55 -2.53
N VAL A 168 7.64 0.67 -2.82
CA VAL A 168 6.81 -0.42 -3.32
C VAL A 168 6.98 -0.73 -4.81
N ILE A 169 7.66 0.12 -5.58
CA ILE A 169 7.84 -0.06 -7.02
C ILE A 169 9.30 -0.40 -7.29
N LEU A 170 9.58 -1.56 -7.89
CA LEU A 170 10.88 -1.93 -8.42
C LEU A 170 10.90 -1.79 -9.94
N ALA A 171 12.00 -1.25 -10.47
CA ALA A 171 12.32 -1.20 -11.90
C ALA A 171 13.55 -2.06 -12.25
N ARG A 172 14.06 -2.83 -11.30
CA ARG A 172 15.17 -3.77 -11.43
C ARG A 172 15.01 -4.91 -10.42
N PRO A 173 15.67 -6.07 -10.61
CA PRO A 173 15.60 -7.23 -9.70
C PRO A 173 16.33 -6.98 -8.37
N LEU A 174 15.76 -6.14 -7.52
CA LEU A 174 16.30 -5.72 -6.23
C LEU A 174 15.57 -6.41 -5.06
N GLN A 175 16.13 -6.29 -3.86
CA GLN A 175 15.53 -6.84 -2.64
C GLN A 175 14.93 -5.74 -1.78
N TRP A 176 13.67 -5.94 -1.39
CA TRP A 176 13.07 -5.12 -0.36
C TRP A 176 13.63 -5.41 1.03
N GLY A 177 13.62 -4.41 1.87
CA GLY A 177 13.74 -4.57 3.32
C GLY A 177 12.37 -4.75 3.97
N SER A 178 12.36 -5.06 5.26
CA SER A 178 11.14 -5.34 6.04
C SER A 178 10.02 -4.35 5.77
N GLY A 179 8.80 -4.88 5.52
CA GLY A 179 7.59 -4.11 5.29
C GLY A 179 7.64 -3.20 4.06
N PHE A 180 8.47 -3.49 3.06
CA PHE A 180 8.70 -2.66 1.86
C PHE A 180 9.22 -1.24 2.16
N HIS A 181 9.64 -0.96 3.40
CA HIS A 181 10.04 0.39 3.82
C HIS A 181 11.31 0.91 3.13
N ARG A 182 12.09 0.04 2.54
CA ARG A 182 13.34 0.37 1.82
C ARG A 182 13.67 -0.70 0.79
N VAL A 183 14.53 -0.34 -0.14
CA VAL A 183 15.25 -1.26 -1.02
C VAL A 183 16.72 -1.21 -0.61
N LYS A 184 17.35 -2.37 -0.36
CA LYS A 184 18.72 -2.45 0.14
C LYS A 184 19.70 -1.80 -0.85
N GLY A 185 20.50 -0.85 -0.35
CA GLY A 185 21.51 -0.15 -1.13
C GLY A 185 20.98 0.90 -2.12
N HIS A 186 19.68 1.17 -2.14
CA HIS A 186 19.08 2.12 -3.08
C HIS A 186 18.19 3.14 -2.38
N ASN A 187 18.36 4.40 -2.76
CA ASN A 187 17.37 5.43 -2.50
C ASN A 187 16.22 5.30 -3.50
N TYR A 188 15.04 5.74 -3.10
CA TYR A 188 13.86 5.74 -3.95
C TYR A 188 13.28 7.15 -4.09
N HIS A 189 12.71 7.40 -5.26
CA HIS A 189 12.00 8.64 -5.53
C HIS A 189 10.55 8.53 -5.07
N ILE A 190 10.03 9.57 -4.43
CA ILE A 190 8.60 9.71 -4.15
C ILE A 190 7.97 10.38 -5.36
N LEU A 191 7.25 9.62 -6.15
CA LEU A 191 6.66 10.11 -7.39
C LEU A 191 5.61 11.19 -7.13
N PRO A 192 5.52 12.24 -7.98
CA PRO A 192 4.50 13.26 -7.85
C PRO A 192 3.11 12.67 -8.14
N ASP A 193 2.09 13.16 -7.45
CA ASP A 193 0.68 12.80 -7.69
C ASP A 193 0.40 11.29 -7.68
N LEU A 194 1.26 10.53 -6.98
CA LEU A 194 1.09 9.12 -6.68
C LEU A 194 1.05 8.94 -5.17
N TYR A 195 0.02 8.24 -4.69
CA TYR A 195 -0.23 8.02 -3.28
C TYR A 195 -0.27 6.52 -2.97
N LEU A 196 0.37 6.11 -1.88
CA LEU A 196 0.16 4.78 -1.30
C LEU A 196 -0.87 4.92 -0.18
N VAL A 197 -2.08 4.55 -0.49
CA VAL A 197 -3.22 4.61 0.43
C VAL A 197 -3.30 3.31 1.20
N HIS A 198 -3.09 3.38 2.51
CA HIS A 198 -3.23 2.28 3.43
C HIS A 198 -4.60 2.31 4.09
N THR A 199 -5.31 1.19 4.05
CA THR A 199 -6.71 1.08 4.48
C THR A 199 -6.91 0.15 5.67
N GLY A 200 -5.87 -0.54 6.11
CA GLY A 200 -5.96 -1.63 7.09
C GLY A 200 -6.56 -1.24 8.46
N TYR A 201 -6.57 0.04 8.78
CA TYR A 201 -7.09 0.59 10.05
C TYR A 201 -8.09 1.73 9.83
N CYS A 202 -8.74 1.75 8.67
CA CYS A 202 -9.62 2.84 8.28
C CYS A 202 -11.04 2.76 8.87
N ASP A 203 -11.33 1.74 9.69
CA ASP A 203 -12.65 1.52 10.30
C ASP A 203 -12.51 0.91 11.69
N LEU A 204 -13.23 1.48 12.66
CA LEU A 204 -13.14 1.08 14.07
C LEU A 204 -13.61 -0.36 14.29
N LYS A 205 -14.74 -0.76 13.68
CA LYS A 205 -15.29 -2.11 13.83
C LYS A 205 -14.32 -3.16 13.25
N ARG A 206 -13.70 -2.88 12.12
CA ARG A 206 -12.69 -3.78 11.53
C ARG A 206 -11.41 -3.84 12.36
N LEU A 207 -10.99 -2.73 12.94
CA LEU A 207 -9.88 -2.73 13.89
C LEU A 207 -10.19 -3.62 15.10
N GLN A 208 -11.39 -3.53 15.64
CA GLN A 208 -11.84 -4.39 16.77
C GLN A 208 -11.82 -5.88 16.38
N LEU A 209 -12.33 -6.24 15.21
CA LEU A 209 -12.27 -7.63 14.72
C LEU A 209 -10.81 -8.13 14.59
N ARG A 210 -9.89 -7.30 14.09
CA ARG A 210 -8.47 -7.67 14.03
C ARG A 210 -7.81 -7.82 15.40
N THR A 211 -8.31 -7.15 16.44
CA THR A 211 -7.81 -7.34 17.82
C THR A 211 -8.29 -8.63 18.46
N GLN A 212 -9.39 -9.19 17.98
CA GLN A 212 -9.97 -10.45 18.45
C GLN A 212 -9.40 -11.69 17.73
N ASP A 213 -8.57 -11.50 16.71
CA ASP A 213 -7.93 -12.59 15.97
C ASP A 213 -6.95 -13.33 16.90
N THR A 214 -7.33 -14.54 17.31
CA THR A 214 -6.55 -15.40 18.22
C THR A 214 -5.21 -15.83 17.67
N GLN A 215 -5.00 -15.72 16.37
CA GLN A 215 -3.71 -16.03 15.73
C GLN A 215 -2.71 -14.86 15.80
N ARG A 216 -3.14 -13.69 16.31
CA ARG A 216 -2.33 -12.48 16.51
C ARG A 216 -2.15 -12.13 17.99
N THR A 217 -1.96 -13.15 18.83
CA THR A 217 -2.04 -13.05 20.29
C THR A 217 -0.74 -12.72 21.01
N ASP A 218 0.39 -12.58 20.31
CA ASP A 218 1.63 -12.18 20.98
C ASP A 218 1.61 -10.69 21.37
N ALA A 219 2.33 -10.34 22.46
CA ALA A 219 2.42 -8.97 22.96
C ALA A 219 2.93 -7.96 21.91
N SER A 220 3.65 -8.43 20.90
CA SER A 220 4.15 -7.57 19.81
C SER A 220 3.03 -7.18 18.86
N TRP A 221 2.03 -8.03 18.64
CA TRP A 221 0.83 -7.74 17.86
C TRP A 221 -0.10 -6.78 18.61
N GLU A 222 -0.33 -6.98 19.89
CA GLU A 222 -1.16 -6.08 20.70
C GLU A 222 -0.60 -4.65 20.71
N ALA A 223 0.70 -4.50 20.98
CA ALA A 223 1.38 -3.21 20.92
C ALA A 223 1.37 -2.61 19.51
N HIS A 224 1.35 -3.43 18.47
CA HIS A 224 1.22 -2.97 17.10
C HIS A 224 -0.17 -2.42 16.83
N LEU A 225 -1.23 -3.16 17.18
CA LEU A 225 -2.63 -2.74 16.99
C LEU A 225 -2.95 -1.48 17.78
N LYS A 226 -2.53 -1.38 19.04
CA LYS A 226 -2.66 -0.15 19.84
C LYS A 226 -2.01 1.07 19.18
N ARG A 227 -0.85 0.87 18.54
CA ARG A 227 -0.19 1.96 17.79
C ARG A 227 -0.95 2.34 16.51
N ARG A 228 -1.64 1.40 15.89
CA ARG A 228 -2.42 1.62 14.66
C ARG A 228 -3.77 2.29 14.93
N ALA A 229 -4.38 2.00 16.05
CA ALA A 229 -5.58 2.71 16.51
C ALA A 229 -5.40 4.23 16.61
N LYS A 230 -4.14 4.71 16.72
CA LYS A 230 -3.84 6.15 16.71
C LYS A 230 -4.23 6.86 15.42
N THR A 231 -4.35 6.18 14.29
CA THR A 231 -4.82 6.80 13.04
C THR A 231 -6.25 7.28 13.17
N ILE A 232 -7.16 6.44 13.68
CA ILE A 232 -8.56 6.82 13.97
C ILE A 232 -8.62 7.93 15.02
N TYR A 233 -7.81 7.83 16.08
CA TYR A 233 -7.72 8.89 17.09
C TYR A 233 -7.33 10.24 16.46
N TYR A 234 -6.32 10.26 15.58
CA TYR A 234 -5.88 11.50 14.94
C TYR A 234 -6.93 12.06 13.98
N THR A 235 -7.54 11.22 13.15
CA THR A 235 -8.57 11.67 12.19
C THR A 235 -9.81 12.19 12.89
N THR A 236 -10.14 11.69 14.09
CA THR A 236 -11.27 12.15 14.88
C THR A 236 -10.98 13.44 15.65
N HIS A 237 -9.78 13.58 16.24
CA HIS A 237 -9.53 14.66 17.21
C HIS A 237 -8.65 15.79 16.70
N ARG A 238 -8.04 15.69 15.51
CA ARG A 238 -7.18 16.72 14.98
C ARG A 238 -7.84 17.44 13.82
N LYS A 239 -7.66 18.75 13.77
CA LYS A 239 -8.11 19.56 12.65
C LYS A 239 -7.47 19.08 11.35
N ALA A 240 -8.28 18.69 10.39
CA ALA A 240 -7.83 18.31 9.07
C ALA A 240 -7.47 19.53 8.21
N ILE A 241 -6.44 19.36 7.39
CA ILE A 241 -6.03 20.35 6.38
C ILE A 241 -6.46 19.79 5.02
N SER A 242 -6.92 20.65 4.10
CA SER A 242 -7.19 20.23 2.73
C SER A 242 -5.95 19.58 2.12
N ALA A 243 -6.10 18.37 1.56
CA ALA A 243 -5.00 17.63 0.95
C ALA A 243 -4.34 18.43 -0.17
N ASP A 244 -5.10 19.10 -1.03
CA ASP A 244 -4.57 19.91 -2.15
C ASP A 244 -3.56 20.97 -1.69
N LYS A 245 -3.72 21.50 -0.47
CA LYS A 245 -2.81 22.52 0.07
C LYS A 245 -1.47 21.94 0.56
N ILE A 246 -1.38 20.65 0.84
CA ILE A 246 -0.24 20.10 1.57
C ILE A 246 0.44 18.90 0.92
N LEU A 247 -0.23 18.11 0.06
CA LEU A 247 0.33 16.87 -0.47
C LEU A 247 1.64 17.08 -1.23
N SER A 248 1.70 18.06 -2.13
CA SER A 248 2.93 18.39 -2.86
C SER A 248 4.05 18.82 -1.93
N ARG A 249 3.74 19.67 -0.94
CA ARG A 249 4.70 20.13 0.06
C ARG A 249 5.19 18.99 0.96
N ALA A 250 4.29 18.09 1.37
CA ALA A 250 4.64 16.91 2.15
C ALA A 250 5.56 15.96 1.37
N ARG A 251 5.34 15.79 0.06
CA ARG A 251 6.22 15.03 -0.81
C ARG A 251 7.63 15.63 -0.85
N CYS A 252 7.73 16.95 -1.04
CA CYS A 252 9.03 17.65 -1.04
C CYS A 252 9.77 17.46 0.29
N TRP A 253 9.09 17.63 1.43
CA TRP A 253 9.67 17.40 2.74
C TRP A 253 10.14 15.96 2.93
N GLN A 254 9.33 14.99 2.58
CA GLN A 254 9.73 13.59 2.70
C GLN A 254 10.87 13.23 1.74
N THR A 255 10.93 13.82 0.56
CA THR A 255 12.06 13.65 -0.37
C THR A 255 13.35 14.21 0.22
N LEU A 256 13.30 15.39 0.84
CA LEU A 256 14.46 16.03 1.45
C LEU A 256 15.03 15.21 2.62
N TYR A 257 14.16 14.70 3.49
CA TYR A 257 14.58 13.95 4.69
C TYR A 257 14.85 12.46 4.41
N ARG A 258 14.31 11.90 3.35
CA ARG A 258 14.40 10.46 3.06
C ARG A 258 15.82 9.96 2.78
N PRO A 259 16.69 10.65 2.07
CA PRO A 259 18.07 10.22 1.85
C PRO A 259 18.84 10.02 3.16
N LEU A 260 18.54 10.79 4.20
CA LEU A 260 19.16 10.66 5.53
C LEU A 260 18.72 9.38 6.25
N TYR A 261 17.61 8.76 5.82
CA TYR A 261 16.98 7.59 6.45
C TYR A 261 16.96 6.38 5.53
N ALA A 262 17.65 6.40 4.40
CA ALA A 262 17.65 5.30 3.42
C ALA A 262 18.05 3.95 4.04
N LEU A 263 18.89 3.95 5.08
CA LEU A 263 19.34 2.76 5.81
C LEU A 263 18.38 2.33 6.92
N ASN A 264 17.48 3.21 7.39
CA ASN A 264 16.58 2.99 8.51
C ASN A 264 15.11 3.23 8.12
N LYS A 265 14.18 2.82 9.01
CA LYS A 265 12.77 3.20 8.87
C LYS A 265 12.66 4.72 8.93
N PRO A 266 12.04 5.36 7.92
CA PRO A 266 11.94 6.81 7.91
C PRO A 266 11.16 7.32 9.11
N LYS A 267 11.72 8.31 9.80
CA LYS A 267 11.02 9.06 10.84
C LYS A 267 10.90 10.50 10.35
N MET A 268 9.70 11.05 10.39
CA MET A 268 9.50 12.48 10.18
C MET A 268 9.58 13.19 11.53
N PRO A 269 10.31 14.30 11.63
CA PRO A 269 10.45 15.06 12.88
C PRO A 269 9.19 15.87 13.23
N CYS A 270 8.14 15.84 12.39
CA CYS A 270 6.92 16.60 12.60
C CYS A 270 5.79 15.72 13.16
N PRO A 271 4.86 16.29 13.95
CA PRO A 271 3.66 15.59 14.39
C PRO A 271 2.83 15.07 13.23
N PRO A 272 2.08 13.95 13.41
CA PRO A 272 1.16 13.46 12.40
C PRO A 272 0.16 14.53 11.98
N ARG A 273 0.05 14.78 10.68
CA ARG A 273 -0.89 15.74 10.09
C ARG A 273 -2.06 14.98 9.48
N VAL A 274 -3.27 15.41 9.82
CA VAL A 274 -4.51 14.91 9.23
C VAL A 274 -4.83 15.74 8.00
N VAL A 275 -5.19 15.06 6.93
CA VAL A 275 -5.67 15.68 5.69
C VAL A 275 -7.09 15.22 5.37
N ARG A 276 -7.89 16.12 4.82
CA ARG A 276 -9.16 15.78 4.20
C ARG A 276 -8.92 15.60 2.70
N LEU A 277 -9.22 14.42 2.20
CA LEU A 277 -9.07 14.08 0.78
C LEU A 277 -10.12 14.84 -0.05
N PRO A 278 -9.77 15.33 -1.25
CA PRO A 278 -10.72 15.95 -2.16
C PRO A 278 -11.75 14.93 -2.67
N SER A 279 -12.93 15.41 -3.04
CA SER A 279 -14.04 14.58 -3.54
C SER A 279 -13.67 13.75 -4.77
N ARG A 280 -12.70 14.17 -5.58
CA ARG A 280 -12.23 13.38 -6.73
C ARG A 280 -11.71 11.99 -6.34
N PHE A 281 -11.23 11.79 -5.10
CA PHE A 281 -10.79 10.49 -4.62
C PHE A 281 -11.96 9.54 -4.36
N SER A 282 -13.14 10.05 -4.04
CA SER A 282 -14.32 9.21 -3.76
C SER A 282 -14.84 8.43 -4.97
N GLN A 283 -14.38 8.76 -6.17
CA GLN A 283 -14.71 8.06 -7.41
C GLN A 283 -13.83 6.82 -7.66
N ILE A 284 -12.77 6.63 -6.85
CA ILE A 284 -11.84 5.50 -7.02
C ILE A 284 -12.41 4.27 -6.32
N GLU A 285 -12.53 3.18 -7.07
CA GLU A 285 -13.08 1.92 -6.60
C GLU A 285 -12.00 1.05 -5.91
N ILE A 286 -11.94 1.11 -4.57
CA ILE A 286 -11.12 0.20 -3.75
C ILE A 286 -11.94 -0.45 -2.64
#